data_90f8b4f89c5028088d399b83c783c02c
#
_entry.id   90f8b4f89c5028088d399b83c783c02c
#
_cell.length_a   1.000
_cell.length_b   1.000
_cell.length_c   1.000
_cell.angle_alpha   90.00
_cell.angle_beta   90.00
_cell.angle_gamma   90.00
#
_symmetry.space_group_name_H-M   'P 1'
#
loop_
_entity.id
_entity.type
_entity.pdbx_description
1 polymer ?
#
loop_
_entity_poly.entity_id
_entity_poly.type
_entity_poly.pdbx_seq_one_letter_code
_entity_poly.pdbx_strand_id
1 'polypeptide(L)'
;MAWRIFASASYQELQSGAQAPFLYAFSLIVVFLCLAALYESWTVPFSVMLAVPLGVLGALVAAWMRGLENDIYFQVGLLTTIGLSAKNAILIVEFAKRRVDKGHDLLESTIRAAHQRLRPILMTSQAFMLGVLPLVVSTGAGANSRHAIGTGVFGGVLFATLLAIFFIPLFFVMIVRFFSRKSVSEDI
;
A
#
# COMPACT_ATOMS: atom_id res chain seq x y z
N MET A 1 23.32 35.20 -7.98
CA MET A 1 23.67 33.76 -7.84
C MET A 1 22.55 32.94 -7.20
N ALA A 2 21.90 33.42 -6.16
CA ALA A 2 20.75 32.73 -5.47
C ALA A 2 19.57 32.44 -6.41
N TRP A 3 19.15 33.32 -7.29
CA TRP A 3 18.05 33.11 -8.24
C TRP A 3 18.24 31.90 -9.16
N ARG A 4 19.46 31.62 -9.58
CA ARG A 4 19.75 30.46 -10.44
C ARG A 4 19.58 29.15 -9.66
N ILE A 5 19.90 29.13 -8.37
CA ILE A 5 19.75 27.96 -7.51
C ILE A 5 18.26 27.69 -7.21
N PHE A 6 17.48 28.76 -6.94
CA PHE A 6 16.02 28.63 -6.77
C PHE A 6 15.32 28.16 -8.04
N ALA A 7 15.68 28.74 -9.19
CA ALA A 7 15.12 28.34 -10.47
C ALA A 7 15.46 26.88 -10.84
N SER A 8 16.68 26.41 -10.55
CA SER A 8 17.08 25.03 -10.81
C SER A 8 16.38 24.03 -9.88
N ALA A 9 16.18 24.39 -8.61
CA ALA A 9 15.45 23.55 -7.66
C ALA A 9 13.98 23.41 -8.05
N SER A 10 13.31 24.50 -8.39
CA SER A 10 11.92 24.47 -8.87
C SER A 10 11.76 23.73 -10.20
N TYR A 11 12.73 23.82 -11.10
CA TYR A 11 12.74 23.05 -12.36
C TYR A 11 12.91 21.54 -12.11
N GLN A 12 13.76 21.17 -11.17
CA GLN A 12 13.95 19.77 -10.77
C GLN A 12 12.71 19.20 -10.07
N GLU A 13 12.04 20.00 -9.24
CA GLU A 13 10.76 19.61 -8.62
C GLU A 13 9.67 19.36 -9.65
N LEU A 14 9.49 20.26 -10.61
CA LEU A 14 8.52 20.09 -11.69
C LEU A 14 8.83 18.88 -12.57
N GLN A 15 10.10 18.65 -12.88
CA GLN A 15 10.53 17.55 -13.73
C GLN A 15 10.42 16.20 -13.00
N SER A 16 10.75 16.15 -11.71
CA SER A 16 10.57 14.96 -10.87
C SER A 16 9.09 14.64 -10.66
N GLY A 17 8.25 15.64 -10.45
CA GLY A 17 6.81 15.48 -10.32
C GLY A 17 6.13 14.91 -11.55
N ALA A 18 6.61 15.29 -12.75
CA ALA A 18 6.07 14.77 -14.01
C ALA A 18 6.45 13.31 -14.30
N GLN A 19 7.61 12.84 -13.80
CA GLN A 19 8.09 11.47 -14.00
C GLN A 19 7.61 10.50 -12.92
N ALA A 20 7.21 11.01 -11.75
CA ALA A 20 6.79 10.19 -10.62
C ALA A 20 5.66 9.19 -10.96
N PRO A 21 4.57 9.56 -11.66
CA PRO A 21 3.50 8.62 -11.99
C PRO A 21 3.96 7.44 -12.85
N PHE A 22 4.88 7.70 -13.78
CA PHE A 22 5.45 6.66 -14.64
C PHE A 22 6.30 5.68 -13.82
N LEU A 23 7.15 6.18 -12.92
CA LEU A 23 7.97 5.36 -12.04
C LEU A 23 7.13 4.53 -11.09
N TYR A 24 6.04 5.09 -10.55
CA TYR A 24 5.09 4.33 -9.71
C TYR A 24 4.40 3.22 -10.50
N ALA A 25 3.90 3.51 -11.71
CA ALA A 25 3.28 2.52 -12.56
C ALA A 25 4.24 1.39 -12.92
N PHE A 26 5.47 1.74 -13.32
CA PHE A 26 6.52 0.77 -13.63
C PHE A 26 6.87 -0.11 -12.42
N SER A 27 7.06 0.49 -11.26
CA SER A 27 7.34 -0.21 -10.01
C SER A 27 6.21 -1.17 -9.62
N LEU A 28 4.95 -0.76 -9.77
CA LEU A 28 3.79 -1.63 -9.52
C LEU A 28 3.74 -2.82 -10.50
N ILE A 29 4.07 -2.60 -11.77
CA ILE A 29 4.14 -3.69 -12.77
C ILE A 29 5.24 -4.69 -12.39
N VAL A 30 6.43 -4.21 -12.02
CA VAL A 30 7.54 -5.07 -11.59
C VAL A 30 7.15 -5.90 -10.36
N VAL A 31 6.56 -5.27 -9.34
CA VAL A 31 6.08 -5.96 -8.14
C VAL A 31 5.01 -6.99 -8.51
N PHE A 32 4.07 -6.64 -9.39
CA PHE A 32 3.03 -7.55 -9.86
C PHE A 32 3.64 -8.80 -10.53
N LEU A 33 4.59 -8.60 -11.45
CA LEU A 33 5.26 -9.71 -12.14
C LEU A 33 6.08 -10.59 -11.18
N CYS A 34 6.80 -9.98 -10.23
CA CYS A 34 7.53 -10.71 -9.20
C CYS A 34 6.60 -11.57 -8.34
N LEU A 35 5.45 -11.02 -7.93
CA LEU A 35 4.46 -11.78 -7.16
C LEU A 35 3.82 -12.90 -7.99
N ALA A 36 3.52 -12.65 -9.27
CA ALA A 36 2.98 -13.66 -10.17
C ALA A 36 3.97 -14.83 -10.35
N ALA A 37 5.24 -14.52 -10.54
CA ALA A 37 6.30 -15.53 -10.66
C ALA A 37 6.53 -16.31 -9.35
N LEU A 38 6.51 -15.61 -8.20
CA LEU A 38 6.76 -16.23 -6.90
C LEU A 38 5.65 -17.18 -6.46
N TYR A 39 4.39 -16.82 -6.73
CA TYR A 39 3.23 -17.59 -6.27
C TYR A 39 2.63 -18.49 -7.35
N GLU A 40 3.18 -18.48 -8.55
CA GLU A 40 2.69 -19.25 -9.71
C GLU A 40 1.15 -19.13 -9.89
N SER A 41 0.62 -17.93 -9.63
CA SER A 41 -0.81 -17.66 -9.61
C SER A 41 -1.09 -16.20 -9.90
N TRP A 42 -2.05 -15.94 -10.75
CA TRP A 42 -2.52 -14.59 -11.06
C TRP A 42 -3.43 -14.00 -9.97
N THR A 43 -4.08 -14.86 -9.19
CA THR A 43 -5.06 -14.46 -8.17
C THR A 43 -4.41 -13.66 -7.03
N VAL A 44 -3.21 -14.06 -6.58
CA VAL A 44 -2.49 -13.42 -5.48
C VAL A 44 -2.07 -11.99 -5.83
N PRO A 45 -1.37 -11.74 -6.96
CA PRO A 45 -0.97 -10.38 -7.34
C PRO A 45 -2.16 -9.43 -7.48
N PHE A 46 -3.26 -9.87 -8.11
CA PHE A 46 -4.45 -9.02 -8.23
C PHE A 46 -5.06 -8.65 -6.88
N SER A 47 -5.13 -9.60 -5.95
CA SER A 47 -5.65 -9.34 -4.60
C SER A 47 -4.79 -8.34 -3.83
N VAL A 48 -3.47 -8.42 -3.98
CA VAL A 48 -2.52 -7.50 -3.33
C VAL A 48 -2.60 -6.11 -3.95
N MET A 49 -2.69 -6.02 -5.28
CA MET A 49 -2.78 -4.74 -5.99
C MET A 49 -4.03 -3.95 -5.61
N LEU A 50 -5.16 -4.61 -5.35
CA LEU A 50 -6.37 -3.95 -4.88
C LEU A 50 -6.25 -3.37 -3.45
N ALA A 51 -5.29 -3.82 -2.65
CA ALA A 51 -5.03 -3.26 -1.33
C ALA A 51 -4.24 -1.94 -1.38
N VAL A 52 -3.43 -1.71 -2.42
CA VAL A 52 -2.58 -0.51 -2.56
C VAL A 52 -3.39 0.79 -2.55
N PRO A 53 -4.49 0.94 -3.32
CA PRO A 53 -5.31 2.14 -3.31
C PRO A 53 -5.84 2.54 -1.92
N LEU A 54 -6.07 1.57 -1.03
CA LEU A 54 -6.55 1.86 0.34
C LEU A 54 -5.53 2.66 1.15
N GLY A 55 -4.25 2.32 1.03
CA GLY A 55 -3.16 3.06 1.67
C GLY A 55 -2.98 4.45 1.07
N VAL A 56 -3.05 4.56 -0.25
CA VAL A 56 -2.97 5.83 -0.96
C VAL A 56 -4.09 6.77 -0.54
N LEU A 57 -5.33 6.29 -0.49
CA LEU A 57 -6.48 7.07 -0.01
C LEU A 57 -6.27 7.57 1.41
N GLY A 58 -5.76 6.74 2.31
CA GLY A 58 -5.46 7.13 3.68
C GLY A 58 -4.42 8.24 3.78
N ALA A 59 -3.34 8.13 3.01
CA ALA A 59 -2.31 9.16 2.96
C ALA A 59 -2.84 10.49 2.41
N LEU A 60 -3.66 10.44 1.34
CA LEU A 60 -4.27 11.63 0.75
C LEU A 60 -5.26 12.31 1.71
N VAL A 61 -6.09 11.53 2.40
CA VAL A 61 -7.03 12.06 3.40
C VAL A 61 -6.27 12.75 4.54
N ALA A 62 -5.21 12.15 5.05
CA ALA A 62 -4.40 12.74 6.11
C ALA A 62 -3.70 14.04 5.68
N ALA A 63 -3.16 14.07 4.46
CA ALA A 63 -2.56 15.26 3.88
C ALA A 63 -3.60 16.39 3.71
N TRP A 64 -4.78 16.06 3.19
CA TRP A 64 -5.87 17.01 3.02
C TRP A 64 -6.36 17.60 4.35
N MET A 65 -6.50 16.76 5.39
CA MET A 65 -6.89 17.22 6.73
C MET A 65 -5.89 18.19 7.36
N ARG A 66 -4.61 18.10 7.00
CA ARG A 66 -3.54 19.01 7.48
C ARG A 66 -3.24 20.15 6.52
N GLY A 67 -3.90 20.23 5.37
CA GLY A 67 -3.64 21.26 4.35
C GLY A 67 -2.23 21.19 3.76
N LEU A 68 -1.65 19.97 3.67
CA LEU A 68 -0.33 19.76 3.10
C LEU A 68 -0.40 19.71 1.58
N GLU A 69 0.56 20.33 0.92
CA GLU A 69 0.72 20.28 -0.54
C GLU A 69 1.33 18.94 -0.97
N ASN A 70 1.08 18.57 -2.23
CA ASN A 70 1.67 17.36 -2.82
C ASN A 70 3.09 17.67 -3.28
N ASP A 71 4.03 17.65 -2.35
CA ASP A 71 5.44 17.85 -2.59
C ASP A 71 6.19 16.50 -2.73
N ILE A 72 7.48 16.56 -3.06
CA ILE A 72 8.35 15.38 -3.20
C ILE A 72 8.41 14.59 -1.87
N TYR A 73 8.39 15.28 -0.75
CA TYR A 73 8.45 14.65 0.57
C TYR A 73 7.19 13.85 0.88
N PHE A 74 6.02 14.38 0.53
CA PHE A 74 4.76 13.65 0.64
C PHE A 74 4.76 12.41 -0.28
N GLN A 75 5.31 12.52 -1.50
CA GLN A 75 5.42 11.38 -2.42
C GLN A 75 6.29 10.25 -1.86
N VAL A 76 7.39 10.57 -1.16
CA VAL A 76 8.20 9.57 -0.45
C VAL A 76 7.40 8.88 0.65
N GLY A 77 6.60 9.63 1.42
CA GLY A 77 5.68 9.09 2.42
C GLY A 77 4.64 8.16 1.80
N LEU A 78 4.10 8.54 0.65
CA LEU A 78 3.13 7.77 -0.10
C LEU A 78 3.72 6.45 -0.61
N LEU A 79 4.93 6.48 -1.17
CA LEU A 79 5.65 5.29 -1.61
C LEU A 79 5.89 4.30 -0.46
N THR A 80 6.30 4.82 0.70
CA THR A 80 6.48 4.02 1.92
C THR A 80 5.17 3.34 2.35
N THR A 81 4.07 4.08 2.32
CA THR A 81 2.73 3.56 2.63
C THR A 81 2.29 2.46 1.66
N ILE A 82 2.54 2.62 0.37
CA ILE A 82 2.27 1.60 -0.65
C ILE A 82 3.00 0.31 -0.33
N GLY A 83 4.31 0.39 -0.02
CA GLY A 83 5.12 -0.77 0.32
C GLY A 83 4.63 -1.52 1.56
N LEU A 84 4.25 -0.78 2.61
CA LEU A 84 3.69 -1.36 3.84
C LEU A 84 2.32 -1.99 3.63
N SER A 85 1.45 -1.34 2.85
CA SER A 85 0.12 -1.87 2.50
C SER A 85 0.23 -3.16 1.70
N ALA A 86 1.10 -3.19 0.70
CA ALA A 86 1.37 -4.37 -0.10
C ALA A 86 1.90 -5.52 0.77
N LYS A 87 2.87 -5.27 1.67
CA LYS A 87 3.39 -6.27 2.61
C LYS A 87 2.27 -6.87 3.46
N ASN A 88 1.40 -6.05 4.02
CA ASN A 88 0.30 -6.52 4.87
C ASN A 88 -0.71 -7.37 4.06
N ALA A 89 -1.01 -6.95 2.83
CA ALA A 89 -1.88 -7.69 1.92
C ALA A 89 -1.29 -9.06 1.55
N ILE A 90 -0.01 -9.12 1.19
CA ILE A 90 0.69 -10.35 0.86
C ILE A 90 0.57 -11.36 1.99
N LEU A 91 0.83 -10.95 3.24
CA LEU A 91 0.78 -11.83 4.41
C LEU A 91 -0.59 -12.48 4.64
N ILE A 92 -1.68 -11.75 4.38
CA ILE A 92 -3.06 -12.28 4.53
C ILE A 92 -3.37 -13.22 3.37
N VAL A 93 -3.15 -12.77 2.13
CA VAL A 93 -3.51 -13.50 0.91
C VAL A 93 -2.72 -14.81 0.79
N GLU A 94 -1.40 -14.77 1.06
CA GLU A 94 -0.56 -15.96 1.04
C GLU A 94 -1.04 -17.03 2.03
N PHE A 95 -1.36 -16.60 3.25
CA PHE A 95 -1.83 -17.54 4.26
C PHE A 95 -3.21 -18.14 3.91
N ALA A 96 -4.11 -17.31 3.35
CA ALA A 96 -5.41 -17.76 2.85
C ALA A 96 -5.23 -18.78 1.71
N LYS A 97 -4.39 -18.47 0.71
CA LYS A 97 -4.11 -19.36 -0.42
C LYS A 97 -3.56 -20.70 0.05
N ARG A 98 -2.55 -20.71 0.91
CA ARG A 98 -1.96 -21.97 1.45
C ARG A 98 -2.98 -22.88 2.15
N ARG A 99 -4.03 -22.31 2.72
CA ARG A 99 -5.12 -23.10 3.34
C ARG A 99 -6.09 -23.64 2.30
N VAL A 100 -6.42 -22.84 1.30
CA VAL A 100 -7.27 -23.28 0.18
C VAL A 100 -6.59 -24.41 -0.60
N ASP A 101 -5.28 -24.31 -0.85
CA ASP A 101 -4.50 -25.34 -1.53
C ASP A 101 -4.45 -26.67 -0.74
N LYS A 102 -4.69 -26.64 0.59
CA LYS A 102 -4.83 -27.81 1.44
C LYS A 102 -6.25 -28.40 1.46
N GLY A 103 -7.16 -27.92 0.63
CA GLY A 103 -8.52 -28.42 0.49
C GLY A 103 -9.53 -27.85 1.49
N HIS A 104 -9.20 -26.76 2.21
CA HIS A 104 -10.17 -26.11 3.08
C HIS A 104 -11.07 -25.15 2.28
N ASP A 105 -12.29 -24.92 2.79
CA ASP A 105 -13.21 -23.97 2.18
C ASP A 105 -12.60 -22.58 2.06
N LEU A 106 -12.87 -21.90 0.93
CA LEU A 106 -12.32 -20.59 0.58
C LEU A 106 -12.67 -19.53 1.61
N LEU A 107 -13.94 -19.46 2.02
CA LEU A 107 -14.42 -18.41 2.93
C LEU A 107 -13.83 -18.61 4.33
N GLU A 108 -13.90 -19.84 4.85
CA GLU A 108 -13.33 -20.18 6.16
C GLU A 108 -11.82 -19.93 6.20
N SER A 109 -11.11 -20.34 5.16
CA SER A 109 -9.66 -20.16 5.04
C SER A 109 -9.27 -18.69 5.06
N THR A 110 -10.04 -17.85 4.36
CA THR A 110 -9.78 -16.41 4.27
C THR A 110 -10.05 -15.70 5.59
N ILE A 111 -11.14 -16.01 6.27
CA ILE A 111 -11.48 -15.43 7.58
C ILE A 111 -10.44 -15.85 8.63
N ARG A 112 -10.05 -17.12 8.66
CA ARG A 112 -9.01 -17.60 9.58
C ARG A 112 -7.65 -16.96 9.30
N ALA A 113 -7.30 -16.76 8.03
CA ALA A 113 -6.07 -16.06 7.64
C ALA A 113 -6.05 -14.64 8.18
N ALA A 114 -7.12 -13.88 7.97
CA ALA A 114 -7.26 -12.52 8.48
C ALA A 114 -7.14 -12.48 10.01
N HIS A 115 -7.85 -13.35 10.72
CA HIS A 115 -7.84 -13.41 12.18
C HIS A 115 -6.45 -13.74 12.75
N GLN A 116 -5.75 -14.71 12.18
CA GLN A 116 -4.41 -15.10 12.64
C GLN A 116 -3.33 -14.04 12.34
N ARG A 117 -3.49 -13.29 11.25
CA ARG A 117 -2.55 -12.24 10.84
C ARG A 117 -2.88 -10.87 11.44
N LEU A 118 -4.05 -10.69 12.04
CA LEU A 118 -4.48 -9.44 12.64
C LEU A 118 -3.49 -8.92 13.69
N ARG A 119 -3.11 -9.77 14.65
CA ARG A 119 -2.19 -9.37 15.74
C ARG A 119 -0.82 -8.93 15.21
N PRO A 120 -0.09 -9.71 14.38
CA PRO A 120 1.18 -9.28 13.81
C PRO A 120 1.09 -7.99 12.99
N ILE A 121 0.04 -7.82 12.19
CA ILE A 121 -0.18 -6.62 11.37
C ILE A 121 -0.41 -5.40 12.26
N LEU A 122 -1.27 -5.51 13.28
CA LEU A 122 -1.50 -4.41 14.24
C LEU A 122 -0.23 -4.02 14.98
N MET A 123 0.55 -5.01 15.46
CA MET A 123 1.82 -4.75 16.16
C MET A 123 2.81 -3.98 15.27
N THR A 124 3.00 -4.43 14.02
CA THR A 124 3.94 -3.79 13.10
C THR A 124 3.46 -2.40 12.68
N SER A 125 2.17 -2.22 12.43
CA SER A 125 1.60 -0.92 12.06
C SER A 125 1.69 0.07 13.22
N GLN A 126 1.40 -0.34 14.45
CA GLN A 126 1.55 0.51 15.64
C GLN A 126 3.01 0.90 15.88
N ALA A 127 3.93 -0.06 15.82
CA ALA A 127 5.36 0.22 15.96
C ALA A 127 5.84 1.24 14.91
N PHE A 128 5.37 1.08 13.67
CA PHE A 128 5.73 1.99 12.59
C PHE A 128 5.11 3.40 12.79
N MET A 129 3.84 3.48 13.17
CA MET A 129 3.18 4.76 13.47
C MET A 129 3.86 5.51 14.62
N LEU A 130 4.23 4.80 15.69
CA LEU A 130 4.96 5.39 16.81
C LEU A 130 6.36 5.85 16.41
N GLY A 131 7.04 5.10 15.54
CA GLY A 131 8.36 5.48 14.99
C GLY A 131 8.31 6.73 14.12
N VAL A 132 7.20 6.96 13.40
CA VAL A 132 7.03 8.13 12.52
C VAL A 132 6.43 9.33 13.27
N LEU A 133 5.84 9.12 14.44
CA LEU A 133 5.21 10.18 15.23
C LEU A 133 6.12 11.40 15.48
N PRO A 134 7.43 11.26 15.80
CA PRO A 134 8.33 12.41 15.94
C PRO A 134 8.42 13.26 14.67
N LEU A 135 8.28 12.68 13.48
CA LEU A 135 8.27 13.44 12.22
C LEU A 135 7.01 14.28 12.10
N VAL A 136 5.86 13.71 12.52
CA VAL A 136 4.55 14.38 12.47
C VAL A 136 4.49 15.63 13.36
N VAL A 137 5.19 15.62 14.51
CA VAL A 137 5.18 16.70 15.51
C VAL A 137 6.47 17.52 15.52
N SER A 138 7.38 17.30 14.58
CA SER A 138 8.68 17.95 14.54
C SER A 138 8.55 19.47 14.42
N THR A 139 9.49 20.23 15.03
CA THR A 139 9.59 21.68 14.96
C THR A 139 10.98 22.12 14.49
N GLY A 140 11.13 23.39 14.10
CA GLY A 140 12.41 23.96 13.67
C GLY A 140 12.66 23.85 12.17
N ALA A 141 13.92 24.02 11.77
CA ALA A 141 14.31 24.01 10.37
C ALA A 141 13.95 22.71 9.66
N GLY A 142 13.30 22.79 8.49
CA GLY A 142 12.85 21.61 7.73
C GLY A 142 11.65 20.89 8.33
N ALA A 143 10.90 21.49 9.24
CA ALA A 143 9.72 20.88 9.85
C ALA A 143 8.65 20.52 8.80
N ASN A 144 8.43 21.37 7.80
CA ASN A 144 7.43 21.14 6.75
C ASN A 144 7.71 19.84 5.96
N SER A 145 8.95 19.59 5.57
CA SER A 145 9.33 18.36 4.86
C SER A 145 9.11 17.11 5.74
N ARG A 146 9.45 17.19 7.01
CA ARG A 146 9.21 16.10 7.97
C ARG A 146 7.71 15.87 8.21
N HIS A 147 6.93 16.95 8.30
CA HIS A 147 5.47 16.87 8.42
C HIS A 147 4.85 16.21 7.19
N ALA A 148 5.30 16.55 5.99
CA ALA A 148 4.79 15.96 4.75
C ALA A 148 5.02 14.43 4.73
N ILE A 149 6.27 13.97 4.96
CA ILE A 149 6.58 12.54 5.05
C ILE A 149 5.80 11.89 6.19
N GLY A 150 5.92 12.45 7.40
CA GLY A 150 5.34 11.86 8.61
C GLY A 150 3.83 11.72 8.53
N THR A 151 3.14 12.75 8.05
CA THR A 151 1.67 12.72 7.92
C THR A 151 1.21 11.75 6.85
N GLY A 152 1.87 11.74 5.68
CA GLY A 152 1.55 10.82 4.60
C GLY A 152 1.70 9.37 5.04
N VAL A 153 2.80 9.04 5.73
CA VAL A 153 3.04 7.69 6.23
C VAL A 153 2.08 7.33 7.38
N PHE A 154 1.94 8.20 8.38
CA PHE A 154 1.08 7.93 9.53
C PHE A 154 -0.38 7.71 9.12
N GLY A 155 -0.93 8.62 8.33
CA GLY A 155 -2.31 8.51 7.83
C GLY A 155 -2.48 7.31 6.91
N GLY A 156 -1.56 7.13 5.97
CA GLY A 156 -1.60 6.00 5.05
C GLY A 156 -1.54 4.65 5.76
N VAL A 157 -0.63 4.47 6.71
CA VAL A 157 -0.54 3.21 7.48
C VAL A 157 -1.75 2.98 8.37
N LEU A 158 -2.28 4.04 9.00
CA LEU A 158 -3.48 3.94 9.84
C LEU A 158 -4.68 3.44 9.02
N PHE A 159 -5.00 4.14 7.92
CA PHE A 159 -6.12 3.77 7.05
C PHE A 159 -5.88 2.43 6.35
N ALA A 160 -4.67 2.19 5.82
CA ALA A 160 -4.33 0.92 5.20
C ALA A 160 -4.56 -0.24 6.18
N THR A 161 -4.13 -0.12 7.44
CA THR A 161 -4.28 -1.19 8.42
C THR A 161 -5.75 -1.42 8.79
N LEU A 162 -6.52 -0.36 9.02
CA LEU A 162 -7.93 -0.48 9.36
C LEU A 162 -8.73 -1.08 8.20
N LEU A 163 -8.52 -0.58 6.98
CA LEU A 163 -9.25 -1.04 5.81
C LEU A 163 -8.78 -2.41 5.32
N ALA A 164 -7.48 -2.70 5.42
CA ALA A 164 -6.90 -3.96 4.98
C ALA A 164 -7.54 -5.17 5.65
N ILE A 165 -7.84 -5.08 6.94
CA ILE A 165 -8.43 -6.18 7.72
C ILE A 165 -9.77 -6.61 7.12
N PHE A 166 -10.58 -5.66 6.61
CA PHE A 166 -11.88 -5.94 6.03
C PHE A 166 -11.83 -6.18 4.52
N PHE A 167 -11.10 -5.34 3.80
CA PHE A 167 -11.12 -5.33 2.34
C PHE A 167 -10.22 -6.40 1.70
N ILE A 168 -9.07 -6.74 2.29
CA ILE A 168 -8.19 -7.74 1.71
C ILE A 168 -8.85 -9.12 1.66
N PRO A 169 -9.46 -9.63 2.74
CA PRO A 169 -10.21 -10.88 2.69
C PRO A 169 -11.34 -10.85 1.65
N LEU A 170 -12.06 -9.74 1.57
CA LEU A 170 -13.13 -9.55 0.60
C LEU A 170 -12.61 -9.61 -0.84
N PHE A 171 -11.54 -8.89 -1.15
CA PHE A 171 -10.92 -8.87 -2.48
C PHE A 171 -10.41 -10.24 -2.89
N PHE A 172 -9.77 -10.95 -1.96
CA PHE A 172 -9.27 -12.29 -2.23
C PHE A 172 -10.41 -13.26 -2.59
N VAL A 173 -11.49 -13.29 -1.81
CA VAL A 173 -12.66 -14.14 -2.10
C VAL A 173 -13.30 -13.74 -3.43
N MET A 174 -13.44 -12.45 -3.70
CA MET A 174 -14.04 -11.96 -4.94
C MET A 174 -13.22 -12.37 -6.17
N ILE A 175 -11.91 -12.22 -6.11
CA ILE A 175 -11.01 -12.55 -7.22
C ILE A 175 -10.97 -14.06 -7.45
N VAL A 176 -10.82 -14.87 -6.39
CA VAL A 176 -10.81 -16.33 -6.53
C VAL A 176 -12.12 -16.82 -7.15
N ARG A 177 -13.27 -16.33 -6.71
CA ARG A 177 -14.57 -16.68 -7.31
C ARG A 177 -14.68 -16.24 -8.76
N PHE A 178 -14.16 -15.08 -9.10
CA PHE A 178 -14.18 -14.58 -10.48
C PHE A 178 -13.36 -15.46 -11.42
N PHE A 179 -12.15 -15.84 -11.00
CA PHE A 179 -11.28 -16.71 -11.80
C PHE A 179 -11.80 -18.15 -11.86
N SER A 180 -12.33 -18.70 -10.76
CA SER A 180 -12.92 -20.04 -10.73
C SER A 180 -14.15 -20.15 -11.63
N ARG A 181 -14.96 -19.10 -11.75
CA ARG A 181 -16.14 -19.08 -12.62
C ARG A 181 -15.78 -19.07 -14.11
N LYS A 182 -14.61 -18.51 -14.46
CA LYS A 182 -14.12 -18.47 -15.83
C LYS A 182 -13.59 -19.84 -16.31
N SER A 183 -12.97 -20.61 -15.42
CA SER A 183 -12.47 -21.95 -15.73
C SER A 183 -13.60 -22.93 -16.07
N VAL A 184 -14.75 -22.84 -15.40
CA VAL A 184 -15.92 -23.69 -15.66
C VAL A 184 -16.62 -23.35 -16.99
N SER A 185 -16.42 -22.15 -17.51
CA SER A 185 -17.05 -21.71 -18.79
C SER A 185 -16.23 -22.07 -20.03
N GLU A 186 -14.98 -22.50 -19.87
CA GLU A 186 -14.12 -22.93 -20.99
C GLU A 186 -14.19 -24.45 -21.25
N ASP A 187 -14.79 -25.22 -20.33
CA ASP A 187 -14.94 -26.69 -20.45
C ASP A 187 -16.33 -27.13 -20.96
N ILE A 188 -17.14 -26.18 -21.47
CA ILE A 188 -18.46 -26.44 -22.15
C ILE A 188 -18.39 -25.99 -23.59
#